data_12eb7f198ea0b7e349b0821648bddbf3
#
_entry.id   12eb7f198ea0b7e349b0821648bddbf3
#
_cell.length_a   1.000
_cell.length_b   1.000
_cell.length_c   1.000
_cell.angle_alpha   90.00
_cell.angle_beta   90.00
_cell.angle_gamma   90.00
#
_symmetry.space_group_name_H-M   'P 1'
#
loop_
_entity.id
_entity.type
_entity.pdbx_description
1 polymer ?
#
loop_
_entity_poly.entity_id
_entity_poly.type
_entity_poly.pdbx_seq_one_letter_code
_entity_poly.pdbx_strand_id
1 'polypeptide(L)'
;SPLDASGISTITNFPDEYEYLVTLYGAIKALNQLMVNKHGNSDITTALTAINTEIDETLTIADSAGTEIGLANGELDKATAEIALANAEVDLMNAEVDLANAEVDLADTEVDKMAAEVALANGELDEAVALVDSDIDTAVAAINTAVDRVNTSVALANTQFDSAVTANTAEDVELASSHVNAGNGFLSEAQGSLGEAQGYVNEVSARVNQVQAQISVAQGFLGTASGYGNTAQGYGSVAQGYISTANGYGNTAQGYLGTASNFVNTAQGYIATANAYLSQ
;
A
#
# COMPACT_ATOMS: atom_id res chain seq x y z
N SER A 1 0.93 -15.58 -24.26
CA SER A 1 -0.39 -16.20 -24.23
C SER A 1 -0.36 -17.32 -23.23
N PRO A 2 -1.29 -17.43 -22.30
CA PRO A 2 -1.36 -18.59 -21.42
C PRO A 2 -1.63 -19.80 -22.32
N LEU A 3 -0.84 -20.87 -22.13
CA LEU A 3 -1.11 -22.15 -22.72
C LEU A 3 -2.45 -22.61 -22.14
N ASP A 4 -3.48 -22.54 -22.93
CA ASP A 4 -4.79 -23.02 -22.60
C ASP A 4 -4.70 -24.54 -22.41
N ALA A 5 -5.41 -25.08 -21.43
CA ALA A 5 -5.47 -26.53 -21.17
C ALA A 5 -5.91 -27.33 -22.40
N SER A 6 -6.52 -26.68 -23.41
CA SER A 6 -6.81 -27.27 -24.72
C SER A 6 -5.57 -27.45 -25.59
N GLY A 7 -4.44 -26.75 -25.31
CA GLY A 7 -3.17 -26.95 -26.01
C GLY A 7 -2.45 -28.24 -25.63
N ILE A 8 -2.79 -28.83 -24.49
CA ILE A 8 -2.27 -30.16 -24.08
C ILE A 8 -3.11 -31.27 -24.72
N SER A 9 -4.37 -31.00 -25.05
CA SER A 9 -5.21 -31.97 -25.79
C SER A 9 -4.76 -32.17 -27.23
N THR A 10 -3.80 -31.35 -27.74
CA THR A 10 -3.19 -31.57 -29.07
C THR A 10 -2.10 -32.62 -29.10
N ILE A 11 -1.78 -33.28 -27.97
CA ILE A 11 -1.08 -34.59 -28.02
C ILE A 11 -2.01 -35.66 -28.60
N THR A 12 -3.29 -35.36 -28.84
CA THR A 12 -4.18 -36.18 -29.68
C THR A 12 -3.71 -36.33 -31.16
N ASN A 13 -2.67 -35.62 -31.58
CA ASN A 13 -2.02 -35.83 -32.88
C ASN A 13 -0.93 -36.91 -32.87
N PHE A 14 -0.57 -37.42 -31.70
CA PHE A 14 0.25 -38.65 -31.62
C PHE A 14 -0.49 -39.91 -32.12
N PRO A 15 -1.84 -39.98 -32.05
CA PRO A 15 -2.59 -41.05 -32.68
C PRO A 15 -2.46 -41.17 -34.20
N ASP A 16 -2.19 -40.08 -34.92
CA ASP A 16 -2.16 -40.09 -36.39
C ASP A 16 -0.98 -40.91 -36.93
N GLU A 17 0.19 -40.87 -36.30
CA GLU A 17 1.33 -41.71 -36.64
C GLU A 17 1.09 -43.18 -36.23
N TYR A 18 0.39 -43.37 -35.13
CA TYR A 18 -0.03 -44.71 -34.69
C TYR A 18 -1.15 -45.28 -35.57
N GLU A 19 -2.11 -44.48 -35.98
CA GLU A 19 -3.13 -44.88 -36.97
C GLU A 19 -2.51 -45.29 -38.30
N TYR A 20 -1.46 -44.55 -38.75
CA TYR A 20 -0.73 -44.93 -39.95
C TYR A 20 -0.02 -46.28 -39.81
N LEU A 21 0.62 -46.60 -38.69
CA LEU A 21 1.25 -47.87 -38.38
C LEU A 21 0.23 -48.99 -38.31
N VAL A 22 -0.93 -48.75 -37.66
CA VAL A 22 -2.03 -49.74 -37.58
C VAL A 22 -2.63 -50.00 -38.97
N THR A 23 -2.77 -48.94 -39.78
CA THR A 23 -3.31 -49.09 -41.16
C THR A 23 -2.32 -49.83 -42.07
N LEU A 24 -1.01 -49.48 -41.96
CA LEU A 24 0.06 -50.20 -42.66
C LEU A 24 0.12 -51.67 -42.27
N TYR A 25 0.04 -51.97 -40.98
CA TYR A 25 -0.03 -53.33 -40.43
C TYR A 25 -1.24 -54.11 -40.99
N GLY A 26 -2.43 -53.50 -40.97
CA GLY A 26 -3.65 -54.09 -41.52
C GLY A 26 -3.53 -54.39 -43.01
N ALA A 27 -2.93 -53.49 -43.75
CA ALA A 27 -2.68 -53.68 -45.21
C ALA A 27 -1.67 -54.78 -45.47
N ILE A 28 -0.54 -54.84 -44.72
CA ILE A 28 0.47 -55.91 -44.80
C ILE A 28 -0.14 -57.26 -44.44
N LYS A 29 -0.95 -57.34 -43.37
CA LYS A 29 -1.62 -58.59 -42.97
C LYS A 29 -2.66 -59.08 -43.99
N ALA A 30 -3.41 -58.21 -44.57
CA ALA A 30 -4.35 -58.50 -45.65
C ALA A 30 -3.64 -58.98 -46.94
N LEU A 31 -2.53 -58.33 -47.32
CA LEU A 31 -1.71 -58.72 -48.45
C LEU A 31 -1.07 -60.09 -48.24
N ASN A 32 -0.64 -60.38 -47.00
CA ASN A 32 -0.04 -61.65 -46.61
C ASN A 32 -1.07 -62.82 -46.69
N GLN A 33 -2.31 -62.60 -46.19
CA GLN A 33 -3.39 -63.60 -46.37
C GLN A 33 -3.72 -63.88 -47.81
N LEU A 34 -3.71 -62.87 -48.68
CA LEU A 34 -3.96 -63.05 -50.11
C LEU A 34 -2.84 -63.85 -50.80
N MET A 35 -1.61 -63.68 -50.42
CA MET A 35 -0.43 -64.43 -50.97
C MET A 35 -0.45 -65.90 -50.53
N VAL A 36 -0.79 -66.20 -49.26
CA VAL A 36 -0.88 -67.60 -48.76
C VAL A 36 -1.93 -68.43 -49.51
N ASN A 37 -3.03 -67.83 -49.88
CA ASN A 37 -4.12 -68.57 -50.58
C ASN A 37 -3.85 -68.82 -52.08
N LYS A 38 -2.80 -68.25 -52.69
CA LYS A 38 -2.59 -68.36 -54.15
C LYS A 38 -1.43 -69.24 -54.58
N HIS A 39 -0.49 -69.61 -53.75
CA HIS A 39 0.74 -70.30 -54.23
C HIS A 39 1.19 -71.46 -53.26
N GLY A 40 0.99 -72.70 -53.69
CA GLY A 40 1.38 -73.98 -53.02
C GLY A 40 2.85 -74.37 -53.18
N ASN A 41 3.82 -73.46 -53.24
CA ASN A 41 5.24 -73.77 -53.38
C ASN A 41 5.96 -73.62 -52.00
N SER A 42 6.79 -74.64 -51.62
CA SER A 42 7.52 -74.67 -50.34
C SER A 42 8.29 -73.41 -50.03
N ASP A 43 8.95 -72.81 -51.01
CA ASP A 43 9.79 -71.56 -50.81
C ASP A 43 8.91 -70.34 -50.51
N ILE A 44 7.73 -70.25 -51.15
CA ILE A 44 6.76 -69.21 -50.92
C ILE A 44 6.17 -69.37 -49.51
N THR A 45 5.89 -70.59 -49.07
CA THR A 45 5.35 -70.88 -47.74
C THR A 45 6.36 -70.51 -46.63
N THR A 46 7.68 -70.76 -46.89
CA THR A 46 8.76 -70.39 -45.96
C THR A 46 8.91 -68.84 -45.87
N ALA A 47 8.96 -68.19 -47.05
CA ALA A 47 9.00 -66.72 -47.10
C ALA A 47 7.80 -66.05 -46.42
N LEU A 48 6.61 -66.63 -46.62
CA LEU A 48 5.38 -66.16 -46.01
C LEU A 48 5.36 -66.34 -44.47
N THR A 49 5.93 -67.44 -43.96
CA THR A 49 6.10 -67.67 -42.54
C THR A 49 7.05 -66.68 -41.91
N ALA A 50 8.18 -66.39 -42.58
CA ALA A 50 9.15 -65.38 -42.15
C ALA A 50 8.51 -63.96 -42.11
N ILE A 51 7.77 -63.58 -43.14
CA ILE A 51 7.02 -62.31 -43.17
C ILE A 51 5.97 -62.25 -42.05
N ASN A 52 5.24 -63.33 -41.78
CA ASN A 52 4.28 -63.38 -40.67
C ASN A 52 4.99 -63.22 -39.34
N THR A 53 6.16 -63.82 -39.14
CA THR A 53 6.92 -63.64 -37.90
C THR A 53 7.38 -62.17 -37.72
N GLU A 54 7.92 -61.53 -38.76
CA GLU A 54 8.31 -60.11 -38.70
C GLU A 54 7.09 -59.18 -38.48
N ILE A 55 5.94 -59.56 -39.06
CA ILE A 55 4.69 -58.85 -38.84
C ILE A 55 4.23 -58.96 -37.36
N ASP A 56 4.29 -60.16 -36.78
CA ASP A 56 3.90 -60.41 -35.41
C ASP A 56 4.89 -59.72 -34.41
N GLU A 57 6.19 -59.66 -34.75
CA GLU A 57 7.20 -58.92 -34.00
C GLU A 57 6.91 -57.39 -34.09
N THR A 58 6.63 -56.85 -35.30
CA THR A 58 6.26 -55.48 -35.49
C THR A 58 4.99 -55.09 -34.72
N LEU A 59 3.99 -56.00 -34.71
CA LEU A 59 2.77 -55.78 -33.92
C LEU A 59 3.08 -55.71 -32.41
N THR A 60 3.93 -56.62 -31.90
CA THR A 60 4.34 -56.62 -30.50
C THR A 60 5.07 -55.33 -30.11
N ILE A 61 5.92 -54.83 -31.01
CA ILE A 61 6.60 -53.54 -30.85
C ILE A 61 5.57 -52.41 -30.82
N ALA A 62 4.64 -52.38 -31.75
CA ALA A 62 3.58 -51.37 -31.83
C ALA A 62 2.67 -51.38 -30.59
N ASP A 63 2.30 -52.56 -30.08
CA ASP A 63 1.50 -52.69 -28.86
C ASP A 63 2.29 -52.20 -27.62
N SER A 64 3.59 -52.48 -27.58
CA SER A 64 4.47 -52.01 -26.51
C SER A 64 4.56 -50.48 -26.54
N ALA A 65 4.80 -49.90 -27.72
CA ALA A 65 4.83 -48.46 -27.89
C ALA A 65 3.46 -47.82 -27.51
N GLY A 66 2.36 -48.45 -27.90
CA GLY A 66 1.00 -48.00 -27.55
C GLY A 66 0.76 -48.00 -26.03
N THR A 67 1.30 -49.01 -25.34
CA THR A 67 1.24 -49.09 -23.85
C THR A 67 1.99 -47.92 -23.22
N GLU A 68 3.22 -47.64 -23.68
CA GLU A 68 4.03 -46.51 -23.16
C GLU A 68 3.35 -45.16 -23.44
N ILE A 69 2.73 -44.98 -24.61
CA ILE A 69 1.93 -43.81 -24.93
C ILE A 69 0.74 -43.65 -24.00
N GLY A 70 0.06 -44.77 -23.67
CA GLY A 70 -1.04 -44.80 -22.72
C GLY A 70 -0.58 -44.37 -21.31
N LEU A 71 0.58 -44.81 -20.87
CA LEU A 71 1.19 -44.39 -19.59
C LEU A 71 1.55 -42.91 -19.62
N ALA A 72 2.15 -42.41 -20.73
CA ALA A 72 2.47 -41.02 -20.90
C ALA A 72 1.21 -40.12 -20.83
N ASN A 73 0.13 -40.51 -21.48
CA ASN A 73 -1.14 -39.80 -21.41
C ASN A 73 -1.69 -39.74 -19.97
N GLY A 74 -1.60 -40.89 -19.24
CA GLY A 74 -2.01 -40.91 -17.82
C GLY A 74 -1.20 -39.92 -16.93
N GLU A 75 0.09 -39.77 -17.19
CA GLU A 75 0.91 -38.79 -16.48
C GLU A 75 0.57 -37.33 -16.88
N LEU A 76 0.24 -37.11 -18.15
CA LEU A 76 -0.22 -35.76 -18.61
C LEU A 76 -1.58 -35.40 -18.01
N ASP A 77 -2.49 -36.34 -17.84
CA ASP A 77 -3.76 -36.12 -17.15
C ASP A 77 -3.54 -35.69 -15.70
N LYS A 78 -2.59 -36.35 -14.99
CA LYS A 78 -2.18 -35.98 -13.64
C LYS A 78 -1.57 -34.54 -13.62
N ALA A 79 -0.67 -34.25 -14.56
CA ALA A 79 -0.09 -32.91 -14.68
C ALA A 79 -1.17 -31.85 -14.89
N THR A 80 -2.17 -32.14 -15.70
CA THR A 80 -3.30 -31.24 -15.96
C THR A 80 -4.13 -31.00 -14.69
N ALA A 81 -4.36 -32.05 -13.89
CA ALA A 81 -5.04 -31.92 -12.60
C ALA A 81 -4.26 -31.04 -11.60
N GLU A 82 -2.94 -31.20 -11.50
CA GLU A 82 -2.09 -30.37 -10.66
C GLU A 82 -2.09 -28.89 -11.12
N ILE A 83 -2.08 -28.64 -12.42
CA ILE A 83 -2.20 -27.28 -12.97
C ILE A 83 -3.55 -26.65 -12.60
N ALA A 84 -4.64 -27.44 -12.63
CA ALA A 84 -5.95 -26.94 -12.21
C ALA A 84 -5.97 -26.56 -10.71
N LEU A 85 -5.30 -27.35 -9.86
CA LEU A 85 -5.12 -27.01 -8.44
C LEU A 85 -4.27 -25.74 -8.26
N ALA A 86 -3.18 -25.62 -9.01
CA ALA A 86 -2.34 -24.41 -8.99
C ALA A 86 -3.15 -23.16 -9.39
N ASN A 87 -3.98 -23.25 -10.40
CA ASN A 87 -4.85 -22.15 -10.83
C ASN A 87 -5.86 -21.75 -9.73
N ALA A 88 -6.45 -22.74 -9.04
CA ALA A 88 -7.36 -22.46 -7.93
C ALA A 88 -6.65 -21.74 -6.77
N GLU A 89 -5.41 -22.10 -6.45
CA GLU A 89 -4.60 -21.38 -5.45
C GLU A 89 -4.26 -19.93 -5.92
N VAL A 90 -4.01 -19.74 -7.21
CA VAL A 90 -3.81 -18.40 -7.76
C VAL A 90 -5.08 -17.54 -7.65
N ASP A 91 -6.25 -18.12 -7.88
CA ASP A 91 -7.53 -17.42 -7.69
C ASP A 91 -7.73 -17.00 -6.23
N LEU A 92 -7.39 -17.88 -5.26
CA LEU A 92 -7.41 -17.55 -3.83
C LEU A 92 -6.40 -16.45 -3.49
N MET A 93 -5.18 -16.53 -4.05
CA MET A 93 -4.17 -15.50 -3.88
C MET A 93 -4.67 -14.14 -4.38
N ASN A 94 -5.31 -14.08 -5.53
CA ASN A 94 -5.87 -12.85 -6.09
C ASN A 94 -6.98 -12.28 -5.18
N ALA A 95 -7.85 -13.13 -4.63
CA ALA A 95 -8.88 -12.70 -3.69
C ALA A 95 -8.29 -12.07 -2.42
N GLU A 96 -7.21 -12.64 -1.86
CA GLU A 96 -6.51 -12.05 -0.72
C GLU A 96 -5.84 -10.71 -1.06
N VAL A 97 -5.29 -10.58 -2.27
CA VAL A 97 -4.73 -9.31 -2.75
C VAL A 97 -5.83 -8.25 -2.88
N ASP A 98 -7.01 -8.60 -3.37
CA ASP A 98 -8.15 -7.67 -3.45
C ASP A 98 -8.59 -7.21 -2.05
N LEU A 99 -8.62 -8.11 -1.06
CA LEU A 99 -8.89 -7.76 0.34
C LEU A 99 -7.79 -6.83 0.89
N ALA A 100 -6.52 -7.10 0.61
CA ALA A 100 -5.42 -6.23 1.03
C ALA A 100 -5.55 -4.82 0.43
N ASN A 101 -5.92 -4.71 -0.84
CA ASN A 101 -6.15 -3.42 -1.50
C ASN A 101 -7.32 -2.66 -0.86
N ALA A 102 -8.42 -3.35 -0.51
CA ALA A 102 -9.54 -2.73 0.18
C ALA A 102 -9.14 -2.16 1.56
N GLU A 103 -8.30 -2.85 2.31
CA GLU A 103 -7.76 -2.33 3.59
C GLU A 103 -6.83 -1.13 3.38
N VAL A 104 -6.05 -1.11 2.31
CA VAL A 104 -5.22 0.06 1.95
C VAL A 104 -6.10 1.27 1.62
N ASP A 105 -7.19 1.10 0.87
CA ASP A 105 -8.14 2.18 0.56
C ASP A 105 -8.79 2.74 1.85
N LEU A 106 -9.08 1.87 2.83
CA LEU A 106 -9.55 2.31 4.13
C LEU A 106 -8.47 3.09 4.90
N ALA A 107 -7.22 2.63 4.85
CA ALA A 107 -6.10 3.35 5.47
C ALA A 107 -5.91 4.73 4.85
N ASP A 108 -5.97 4.87 3.54
CA ASP A 108 -5.87 6.15 2.82
C ASP A 108 -7.02 7.09 3.23
N THR A 109 -8.23 6.57 3.40
CA THR A 109 -9.38 7.36 3.90
C THR A 109 -9.10 7.93 5.30
N GLU A 110 -8.49 7.16 6.19
CA GLU A 110 -8.14 7.64 7.53
C GLU A 110 -6.97 8.65 7.48
N VAL A 111 -6.03 8.49 6.57
CA VAL A 111 -4.95 9.46 6.32
C VAL A 111 -5.52 10.80 5.83
N ASP A 112 -6.53 10.78 4.95
CA ASP A 112 -7.21 12.00 4.48
C ASP A 112 -7.92 12.73 5.64
N LYS A 113 -8.60 11.98 6.52
CA LYS A 113 -9.19 12.55 7.73
C LYS A 113 -8.14 13.15 8.66
N MET A 114 -7.02 12.45 8.86
CA MET A 114 -5.88 12.95 9.64
C MET A 114 -5.36 14.27 9.05
N ALA A 115 -5.21 14.37 7.74
CA ALA A 115 -4.76 15.58 7.06
C ALA A 115 -5.75 16.74 7.25
N ALA A 116 -7.06 16.46 7.23
CA ALA A 116 -8.08 17.46 7.48
C ALA A 116 -8.00 18.00 8.93
N GLU A 117 -7.84 17.15 9.93
CA GLU A 117 -7.68 17.59 11.32
C GLU A 117 -6.39 18.42 11.54
N VAL A 118 -5.29 18.03 10.88
CA VAL A 118 -4.05 18.82 10.91
C VAL A 118 -4.25 20.20 10.28
N ALA A 119 -5.02 20.30 9.19
CA ALA A 119 -5.36 21.58 8.59
C ALA A 119 -6.19 22.46 9.52
N LEU A 120 -7.15 21.90 10.26
CA LEU A 120 -7.91 22.61 11.27
C LEU A 120 -7.01 23.08 12.42
N ALA A 121 -6.11 22.23 12.90
CA ALA A 121 -5.14 22.62 13.93
C ALA A 121 -4.24 23.79 13.47
N ASN A 122 -3.78 23.76 12.23
CA ASN A 122 -2.98 24.86 11.66
C ASN A 122 -3.81 26.14 11.58
N GLY A 123 -5.08 26.08 11.20
CA GLY A 123 -5.97 27.23 11.20
C GLY A 123 -6.09 27.91 12.58
N GLU A 124 -6.28 27.14 13.64
CA GLU A 124 -6.31 27.66 15.02
C GLU A 124 -4.97 28.27 15.44
N LEU A 125 -3.85 27.68 15.01
CA LEU A 125 -2.52 28.23 15.28
C LEU A 125 -2.27 29.53 14.50
N ASP A 126 -2.72 29.63 13.26
CA ASP A 126 -2.63 30.89 12.47
C ASP A 126 -3.46 31.99 13.11
N GLU A 127 -4.67 31.71 13.62
CA GLU A 127 -5.48 32.65 14.37
C GLU A 127 -4.78 33.06 15.68
N ALA A 128 -4.17 32.11 16.41
CA ALA A 128 -3.41 32.42 17.61
C ALA A 128 -2.22 33.34 17.31
N VAL A 129 -1.48 33.08 16.24
CA VAL A 129 -0.36 33.94 15.79
C VAL A 129 -0.86 35.36 15.41
N ALA A 130 -1.98 35.45 14.67
CA ALA A 130 -2.55 36.75 14.31
C ALA A 130 -2.94 37.60 15.54
N LEU A 131 -3.47 36.95 16.59
CA LEU A 131 -3.76 37.63 17.86
C LEU A 131 -2.48 38.17 18.54
N VAL A 132 -1.37 37.40 18.47
CA VAL A 132 -0.09 37.86 19.02
C VAL A 132 0.45 39.05 18.21
N ASP A 133 0.56 38.90 16.89
CA ASP A 133 1.23 39.85 16.02
C ASP A 133 0.44 41.15 15.85
N SER A 134 -0.90 41.13 15.89
CA SER A 134 -1.69 42.35 15.71
C SER A 134 -2.18 42.93 17.03
N ASP A 135 -2.83 42.17 17.86
CA ASP A 135 -3.54 42.70 19.02
C ASP A 135 -2.65 42.84 20.25
N ILE A 136 -1.81 41.83 20.53
CA ILE A 136 -0.91 41.87 21.69
C ILE A 136 0.20 42.89 21.45
N ASP A 137 0.82 42.90 20.29
CA ASP A 137 1.86 43.89 19.94
C ASP A 137 1.33 45.32 19.94
N THR A 138 0.11 45.54 19.44
CA THR A 138 -0.55 46.83 19.47
C THR A 138 -0.81 47.31 20.92
N ALA A 139 -1.32 46.40 21.76
CA ALA A 139 -1.59 46.71 23.18
C ALA A 139 -0.28 46.95 23.95
N VAL A 140 0.77 46.23 23.69
CA VAL A 140 2.11 46.40 24.30
C VAL A 140 2.69 47.77 23.88
N ALA A 141 2.56 48.16 22.59
CA ALA A 141 2.98 49.50 22.13
C ALA A 141 2.19 50.62 22.83
N ALA A 142 0.88 50.43 23.06
CA ALA A 142 0.04 51.38 23.79
C ALA A 142 0.44 51.44 25.27
N ILE A 143 0.79 50.33 25.93
CA ILE A 143 1.35 50.31 27.28
C ILE A 143 2.63 51.17 27.34
N ASN A 144 3.58 50.93 26.44
CA ASN A 144 4.81 51.66 26.41
C ASN A 144 4.57 53.18 26.25
N THR A 145 3.65 53.57 25.35
CA THR A 145 3.26 54.97 25.15
C THR A 145 2.64 55.57 26.39
N ALA A 146 1.79 54.85 27.11
CA ALA A 146 1.19 55.32 28.36
C ALA A 146 2.24 55.46 29.48
N VAL A 147 3.17 54.54 29.58
CA VAL A 147 4.29 54.59 30.54
C VAL A 147 5.23 55.74 30.24
N ASP A 148 5.52 56.06 28.99
CA ASP A 148 6.31 57.23 28.59
C ASP A 148 5.63 58.56 28.98
N ARG A 149 4.28 58.62 28.85
CA ARG A 149 3.49 59.74 29.36
C ARG A 149 3.57 59.87 30.90
N VAL A 150 3.49 58.77 31.62
CA VAL A 150 3.69 58.76 33.07
C VAL A 150 5.05 59.32 33.44
N ASN A 151 6.11 58.84 32.81
CA ASN A 151 7.46 59.31 33.07
C ASN A 151 7.61 60.83 32.78
N THR A 152 7.02 61.30 31.69
CA THR A 152 7.04 62.70 31.31
C THR A 152 6.28 63.55 32.36
N SER A 153 5.08 63.17 32.73
CA SER A 153 4.27 63.89 33.72
C SER A 153 4.93 63.93 35.10
N VAL A 154 5.53 62.82 35.52
CA VAL A 154 6.30 62.72 36.77
C VAL A 154 7.54 63.67 36.72
N ALA A 155 8.27 63.70 35.60
CA ALA A 155 9.41 64.66 35.44
C ALA A 155 8.96 66.08 35.49
N LEU A 156 7.84 66.43 34.87
CA LEU A 156 7.24 67.80 34.93
C LEU A 156 6.76 68.13 36.37
N ALA A 157 6.14 67.20 37.04
CA ALA A 157 5.76 67.40 38.47
C ALA A 157 6.97 67.69 39.36
N ASN A 158 8.05 66.89 39.21
CA ASN A 158 9.29 67.11 39.94
C ASN A 158 9.87 68.49 39.68
N THR A 159 9.88 68.96 38.41
CA THR A 159 10.32 70.30 38.00
C THR A 159 9.50 71.39 38.67
N GLN A 160 8.18 71.20 38.79
CA GLN A 160 7.29 72.18 39.50
C GLN A 160 7.54 72.14 41.02
N PHE A 161 7.75 71.00 41.63
CA PHE A 161 8.06 70.88 43.04
C PHE A 161 9.43 71.52 43.39
N ASP A 162 10.47 71.40 42.53
CA ASP A 162 11.75 72.03 42.68
C ASP A 162 11.59 73.55 42.58
N SER A 163 10.74 74.05 41.63
CA SER A 163 10.38 75.46 41.49
C SER A 163 9.65 76.01 42.72
N ALA A 164 8.73 75.16 43.30
CA ALA A 164 8.03 75.51 44.54
C ALA A 164 9.00 75.70 45.70
N VAL A 165 9.99 74.79 45.84
CA VAL A 165 11.03 74.91 46.84
C VAL A 165 11.85 76.15 46.67
N THR A 166 12.18 76.52 45.41
CA THR A 166 12.93 77.77 45.11
C THR A 166 12.11 78.98 45.47
N ALA A 167 10.82 79.03 45.10
CA ALA A 167 9.93 80.19 45.44
C ALA A 167 9.74 80.31 46.95
N ASN A 168 9.58 79.22 47.66
CA ASN A 168 9.47 79.20 49.13
C ASN A 168 10.75 79.73 49.79
N THR A 169 11.93 79.41 49.26
CA THR A 169 13.21 79.88 49.73
C THR A 169 13.36 81.42 49.50
N ALA A 170 12.71 81.96 48.49
CA ALA A 170 12.62 83.34 48.22
C ALA A 170 11.46 84.04 48.98
N GLU A 171 10.79 83.36 49.90
CA GLU A 171 9.65 83.81 50.72
C GLU A 171 8.40 84.16 49.87
N ASP A 172 8.31 83.69 48.60
CA ASP A 172 7.14 83.91 47.74
C ASP A 172 6.19 82.67 47.87
N VAL A 173 5.32 82.78 48.87
CA VAL A 173 4.40 81.69 49.23
C VAL A 173 3.31 81.44 48.18
N GLU A 174 2.86 82.53 47.50
CA GLU A 174 1.86 82.41 46.44
C GLU A 174 2.39 81.70 45.23
N LEU A 175 3.60 82.02 44.80
CA LEU A 175 4.27 81.36 43.69
C LEU A 175 4.60 79.90 44.06
N ALA A 176 5.08 79.63 45.27
CA ALA A 176 5.31 78.24 45.75
C ALA A 176 4.01 77.42 45.69
N SER A 177 2.89 77.97 46.19
CA SER A 177 1.59 77.28 46.13
C SER A 177 1.10 77.03 44.68
N SER A 178 1.33 77.99 43.77
CA SER A 178 1.03 77.80 42.35
C SER A 178 1.82 76.64 41.74
N HIS A 179 3.12 76.60 42.00
CA HIS A 179 3.95 75.43 41.51
C HIS A 179 3.54 74.11 42.15
N VAL A 180 3.21 74.04 43.43
CA VAL A 180 2.68 72.85 44.04
C VAL A 180 1.39 72.39 43.38
N ASN A 181 0.48 73.28 43.09
CA ASN A 181 -0.78 72.95 42.41
C ASN A 181 -0.54 72.45 40.96
N ALA A 182 0.41 73.02 40.24
CA ALA A 182 0.82 72.58 38.92
C ALA A 182 1.46 71.21 38.98
N GLY A 183 2.36 70.96 39.97
CA GLY A 183 2.95 69.65 40.20
C GLY A 183 1.92 68.56 40.52
N ASN A 184 0.90 68.87 41.35
CA ASN A 184 -0.21 67.97 41.62
C ASN A 184 -1.07 67.71 40.39
N GLY A 185 -1.23 68.71 39.49
CA GLY A 185 -1.90 68.48 38.19
C GLY A 185 -1.16 67.45 37.35
N PHE A 186 0.17 67.57 37.21
CA PHE A 186 0.97 66.53 36.49
C PHE A 186 0.95 65.18 37.13
N LEU A 187 0.92 65.08 38.46
CA LEU A 187 0.73 63.80 39.13
C LEU A 187 -0.63 63.17 38.85
N SER A 188 -1.69 63.96 38.79
CA SER A 188 -3.02 63.51 38.39
C SER A 188 -3.05 62.97 36.95
N GLU A 189 -2.37 63.63 36.04
CA GLU A 189 -2.18 63.20 34.64
C GLU A 189 -1.38 61.90 34.56
N ALA A 190 -0.30 61.79 35.34
CA ALA A 190 0.46 60.53 35.45
C ALA A 190 -0.40 59.39 35.96
N GLN A 191 -1.24 59.63 36.99
CA GLN A 191 -2.19 58.60 37.47
C GLN A 191 -3.21 58.19 36.41
N GLY A 192 -3.71 59.13 35.59
CA GLY A 192 -4.59 58.84 34.48
C GLY A 192 -3.91 57.94 33.43
N SER A 193 -2.67 58.31 33.02
CA SER A 193 -1.89 57.49 32.07
C SER A 193 -1.53 56.12 32.62
N LEU A 194 -1.29 55.98 33.92
CA LEU A 194 -1.07 54.69 34.59
C LEU A 194 -2.35 53.83 34.55
N GLY A 195 -3.53 54.45 34.72
CA GLY A 195 -4.83 53.77 34.57
C GLY A 195 -5.06 53.25 33.14
N GLU A 196 -4.68 54.05 32.13
CA GLU A 196 -4.71 53.60 30.72
C GLU A 196 -3.77 52.41 30.50
N ALA A 197 -2.51 52.50 30.97
CA ALA A 197 -1.56 51.40 30.86
C ALA A 197 -2.09 50.11 31.50
N GLN A 198 -2.73 50.20 32.67
CA GLN A 198 -3.35 49.05 33.35
C GLN A 198 -4.53 48.49 32.54
N GLY A 199 -5.28 49.35 31.83
CA GLY A 199 -6.34 48.92 30.90
C GLY A 199 -5.77 48.03 29.78
N TYR A 200 -4.68 48.47 29.14
CA TYR A 200 -4.01 47.72 28.09
C TYR A 200 -3.36 46.42 28.61
N VAL A 201 -2.81 46.40 29.83
CA VAL A 201 -2.32 45.15 30.47
C VAL A 201 -3.43 44.13 30.63
N ASN A 202 -4.64 44.56 31.00
CA ASN A 202 -5.80 43.70 31.13
C ASN A 202 -6.24 43.17 29.75
N GLU A 203 -6.16 44.02 28.69
CA GLU A 203 -6.41 43.59 27.32
C GLU A 203 -5.41 42.54 26.84
N VAL A 204 -4.11 42.75 27.04
CA VAL A 204 -3.08 41.76 26.75
C VAL A 204 -3.38 40.39 27.46
N SER A 205 -3.75 40.50 28.73
CA SER A 205 -4.10 39.30 29.51
C SER A 205 -5.30 38.51 28.93
N ALA A 206 -6.31 39.25 28.45
CA ALA A 206 -7.48 38.65 27.80
C ALA A 206 -7.09 37.99 26.46
N ARG A 207 -6.24 38.67 25.65
CA ARG A 207 -5.74 38.09 24.38
C ARG A 207 -4.86 36.88 24.59
N VAL A 208 -3.99 36.88 25.58
CA VAL A 208 -3.18 35.69 25.96
C VAL A 208 -4.07 34.50 26.32
N ASN A 209 -5.14 34.74 27.09
CA ASN A 209 -6.11 33.68 27.40
C ASN A 209 -6.81 33.14 26.13
N GLN A 210 -7.10 34.03 25.18
CA GLN A 210 -7.69 33.64 23.89
C GLN A 210 -6.73 32.77 23.05
N VAL A 211 -5.45 33.19 22.98
CA VAL A 211 -4.38 32.41 22.34
C VAL A 211 -4.25 31.00 22.97
N GLN A 212 -4.27 30.92 24.31
CA GLN A 212 -4.23 29.65 25.01
C GLN A 212 -5.44 28.76 24.71
N ALA A 213 -6.61 29.35 24.54
CA ALA A 213 -7.82 28.60 24.15
C ALA A 213 -7.66 28.02 22.74
N GLN A 214 -7.20 28.81 21.77
CA GLN A 214 -6.96 28.34 20.38
C GLN A 214 -5.88 27.24 20.33
N ILE A 215 -4.78 27.40 21.07
CA ILE A 215 -3.76 26.35 21.18
C ILE A 215 -4.37 25.05 21.76
N SER A 216 -5.27 25.16 22.73
CA SER A 216 -5.94 23.98 23.31
C SER A 216 -6.87 23.30 22.30
N VAL A 217 -7.57 24.07 21.47
CA VAL A 217 -8.39 23.55 20.35
C VAL A 217 -7.52 22.84 19.32
N ALA A 218 -6.41 23.48 18.90
CA ALA A 218 -5.43 22.88 17.97
C ALA A 218 -4.87 21.56 18.49
N GLN A 219 -4.56 21.48 19.78
CA GLN A 219 -4.13 20.23 20.43
C GLN A 219 -5.22 19.16 20.39
N GLY A 220 -6.49 19.55 20.52
CA GLY A 220 -7.63 18.65 20.34
C GLY A 220 -7.68 18.03 18.95
N PHE A 221 -7.56 18.86 17.90
CA PHE A 221 -7.47 18.38 16.52
C PHE A 221 -6.29 17.45 16.29
N LEU A 222 -5.10 17.78 16.80
CA LEU A 222 -3.92 16.91 16.71
C LEU A 222 -4.13 15.58 17.43
N GLY A 223 -4.85 15.58 18.55
CA GLY A 223 -5.24 14.34 19.25
C GLY A 223 -6.15 13.47 18.38
N THR A 224 -7.14 14.06 17.73
CA THR A 224 -8.03 13.37 16.77
C THR A 224 -7.25 12.84 15.57
N ALA A 225 -6.38 13.66 14.98
CA ALA A 225 -5.50 13.26 13.87
C ALA A 225 -4.63 12.05 14.25
N SER A 226 -4.06 12.04 15.45
CA SER A 226 -3.32 10.88 15.96
C SER A 226 -4.18 9.62 16.04
N GLY A 227 -5.46 9.75 16.42
CA GLY A 227 -6.41 8.66 16.42
C GLY A 227 -6.62 8.06 15.03
N TYR A 228 -6.83 8.90 14.02
CA TYR A 228 -6.93 8.46 12.62
C TYR A 228 -5.65 7.79 12.12
N GLY A 229 -4.48 8.35 12.46
CA GLY A 229 -3.20 7.73 12.13
C GLY A 229 -3.04 6.32 12.70
N ASN A 230 -3.44 6.11 13.95
CA ASN A 230 -3.43 4.78 14.58
C ASN A 230 -4.41 3.80 13.88
N THR A 231 -5.58 4.29 13.48
CA THR A 231 -6.57 3.49 12.74
C THR A 231 -6.03 3.10 11.37
N ALA A 232 -5.42 4.01 10.63
CA ALA A 232 -4.77 3.74 9.35
C ALA A 232 -3.66 2.69 9.48
N GLN A 233 -2.84 2.76 10.53
CA GLN A 233 -1.84 1.74 10.83
C GLN A 233 -2.46 0.37 11.12
N GLY A 234 -3.63 0.34 11.76
CA GLY A 234 -4.42 -0.87 11.97
C GLY A 234 -4.81 -1.53 10.64
N TYR A 235 -5.39 -0.77 9.73
CA TYR A 235 -5.73 -1.26 8.38
C TYR A 235 -4.48 -1.73 7.62
N GLY A 236 -3.39 -0.98 7.67
CA GLY A 236 -2.12 -1.40 7.07
C GLY A 236 -1.60 -2.74 7.61
N SER A 237 -1.78 -3.01 8.89
CA SER A 237 -1.41 -4.28 9.51
C SER A 237 -2.31 -5.44 9.05
N VAL A 238 -3.61 -5.18 8.87
CA VAL A 238 -4.56 -6.16 8.31
C VAL A 238 -4.22 -6.47 6.86
N ALA A 239 -3.96 -5.45 6.04
CA ALA A 239 -3.51 -5.62 4.66
C ALA A 239 -2.24 -6.49 4.55
N GLN A 240 -1.26 -6.29 5.42
CA GLN A 240 -0.07 -7.15 5.50
C GLN A 240 -0.40 -8.59 5.84
N GLY A 241 -1.42 -8.83 6.67
CA GLY A 241 -1.95 -10.16 6.96
C GLY A 241 -2.47 -10.85 5.71
N TYR A 242 -3.30 -10.18 4.93
CA TYR A 242 -3.81 -10.68 3.65
C TYR A 242 -2.69 -10.97 2.65
N ILE A 243 -1.70 -10.08 2.50
CA ILE A 243 -0.53 -10.29 1.65
C ILE A 243 0.25 -11.53 2.09
N SER A 244 0.40 -11.75 3.38
CA SER A 244 1.07 -12.95 3.90
C SER A 244 0.31 -14.23 3.56
N THR A 245 -1.03 -14.21 3.63
CA THR A 245 -1.89 -15.30 3.23
C THR A 245 -1.80 -15.54 1.72
N ALA A 246 -1.85 -14.48 0.90
CA ALA A 246 -1.69 -14.55 -0.55
C ALA A 246 -0.33 -15.20 -0.93
N ASN A 247 0.75 -14.83 -0.26
CA ASN A 247 2.06 -15.47 -0.46
C ASN A 247 2.03 -16.97 -0.13
N GLY A 248 1.26 -17.37 0.89
CA GLY A 248 1.03 -18.78 1.22
C GLY A 248 0.38 -19.54 0.06
N TYR A 249 -0.68 -19.00 -0.51
CA TYR A 249 -1.33 -19.56 -1.70
C TYR A 249 -0.39 -19.60 -2.91
N GLY A 250 0.39 -18.56 -3.15
CA GLY A 250 1.39 -18.53 -4.21
C GLY A 250 2.44 -19.63 -4.06
N ASN A 251 2.92 -19.90 -2.86
CA ASN A 251 3.86 -20.99 -2.58
C ASN A 251 3.21 -22.36 -2.80
N THR A 252 1.94 -22.52 -2.42
CA THR A 252 1.18 -23.76 -2.65
C THR A 252 1.00 -24.00 -4.16
N ALA A 253 0.61 -22.98 -4.92
CA ALA A 253 0.50 -23.06 -6.38
C ALA A 253 1.84 -23.46 -7.03
N GLN A 254 2.96 -22.91 -6.60
CA GLN A 254 4.30 -23.32 -7.05
C GLN A 254 4.60 -24.78 -6.74
N GLY A 255 4.15 -25.29 -5.60
CA GLY A 255 4.24 -26.70 -5.24
C GLY A 255 3.49 -27.61 -6.24
N TYR A 256 2.24 -27.26 -6.57
CA TYR A 256 1.48 -27.99 -7.59
C TYR A 256 2.14 -27.94 -8.97
N LEU A 257 2.66 -26.78 -9.38
CA LEU A 257 3.39 -26.64 -10.65
C LEU A 257 4.67 -27.50 -10.68
N GLY A 258 5.38 -27.59 -9.55
CA GLY A 258 6.52 -28.48 -9.39
C GLY A 258 6.12 -29.96 -9.56
N THR A 259 5.00 -30.37 -8.97
CA THR A 259 4.45 -31.72 -9.11
C THR A 259 4.02 -32.01 -10.55
N ALA A 260 3.32 -31.06 -11.19
CA ALA A 260 2.95 -31.16 -12.60
C ALA A 260 4.17 -31.32 -13.51
N SER A 261 5.24 -30.57 -13.26
CA SER A 261 6.50 -30.69 -14.00
C SER A 261 7.11 -32.09 -13.88
N ASN A 262 7.03 -32.71 -12.70
CA ASN A 262 7.51 -34.09 -12.50
C ASN A 262 6.69 -35.10 -13.30
N PHE A 263 5.36 -34.95 -13.36
CA PHE A 263 4.51 -35.80 -14.20
C PHE A 263 4.83 -35.62 -15.69
N VAL A 264 5.07 -34.40 -16.16
CA VAL A 264 5.49 -34.12 -17.55
C VAL A 264 6.83 -34.79 -17.85
N ASN A 265 7.81 -34.72 -16.96
CA ASN A 265 9.10 -35.37 -17.12
C ASN A 265 8.95 -36.92 -17.19
N THR A 266 8.07 -37.48 -16.37
CA THR A 266 7.74 -38.92 -16.39
C THR A 266 7.09 -39.30 -17.72
N ALA A 267 6.13 -38.54 -18.20
CA ALA A 267 5.51 -38.73 -19.50
C ALA A 267 6.53 -38.70 -20.65
N GLN A 268 7.46 -37.75 -20.62
CA GLN A 268 8.57 -37.69 -21.59
C GLN A 268 9.45 -38.94 -21.58
N GLY A 269 9.67 -39.52 -20.39
CA GLY A 269 10.35 -40.80 -20.24
C GLY A 269 9.62 -41.95 -20.96
N TYR A 270 8.29 -42.06 -20.76
CA TYR A 270 7.46 -43.05 -21.46
C TYR A 270 7.47 -42.84 -22.97
N ILE A 271 7.39 -41.59 -23.45
CA ILE A 271 7.48 -41.25 -24.89
C ILE A 271 8.85 -41.64 -25.45
N ALA A 272 9.95 -41.42 -24.72
CA ALA A 272 11.28 -41.83 -25.15
C ALA A 272 11.36 -43.38 -25.25
N THR A 273 10.76 -44.11 -24.32
CA THR A 273 10.67 -45.58 -24.35
C THR A 273 9.83 -46.07 -25.54
N ALA A 274 8.69 -45.44 -25.80
CA ALA A 274 7.86 -45.74 -26.95
C ALA A 274 8.63 -45.57 -28.28
N ASN A 275 9.37 -44.44 -28.41
CA ASN A 275 10.22 -44.17 -29.59
C ASN A 275 11.34 -45.19 -29.73
N ALA A 276 11.91 -45.69 -28.62
CA ALA A 276 12.91 -46.76 -28.68
C ALA A 276 12.31 -48.06 -29.20
N TYR A 277 11.07 -48.41 -28.83
CA TYR A 277 10.38 -49.59 -29.41
C TYR A 277 10.15 -49.38 -30.94
N LEU A 278 9.69 -48.22 -31.37
CA LEU A 278 9.40 -47.92 -32.79
C LEU A 278 10.67 -47.86 -33.67
N SER A 279 11.87 -47.78 -33.08
CA SER A 279 13.13 -47.73 -33.79
C SER A 279 13.83 -49.08 -33.95
N GLN A 280 13.25 -50.18 -33.39
CA GLN A 280 13.67 -51.57 -33.54
C GLN A 280 13.09 -52.21 -34.81
#